data_9a8b7ecf12dd8a2274ae52b1fdfedc14
#
_entry.id   9a8b7ecf12dd8a2274ae52b1fdfedc14
#
_cell.length_a   1.000
_cell.length_b   1.000
_cell.length_c   1.000
_cell.angle_alpha   90.00
_cell.angle_beta   90.00
_cell.angle_gamma   90.00
#
_symmetry.space_group_name_H-M   'P 1'
#
loop_
_entity.id
_entity.type
_entity.pdbx_description
1 polymer ?
#
loop_
_entity_poly.entity_id
_entity_poly.type
_entity_poly.pdbx_seq_one_letter_code
_entity_poly.pdbx_strand_id
1 'polypeptide(L)'
;MLTIKKAFIFAAGNGTRIHRYSSGMPKSLLQIGEESLLIRNIRLLDKSFKLESITILTGQFEEKVQVELEKLQKTRCKILTLNLSPEQISKGLLTGFAAINKFLKPNEIFLSVLADEYYSELDYTEFSNWLKFQNNFSSVCTYQAFSQPSEYFKNYSVELEGSGPIIKRVVEKPKTINSEYFGLGLIATKKSFAVRAAKAILNGDKVTLIDLLNVEKDVTGEALLGFQLHGYYKNINTVSDYYSALAFYRREKQSEFSIDIIIPAWNEVDTISYVIHDFLPYSRNVIVMDNLSTDGTAEIAKKSGAIVFSKKLNGYGDAIKQGLKLSDADILVIVEADGTNRAEDLPKLLSFLINADAVIGTRTYVPYIENDAHMPFILRIGNIIFGLIITVLWWNRESRFSDVGCTYRALWRNSFLKIESQLSSQGPDFSPEMIVELLNNWQRVIEIPIPYHARSMGVSKFSKGLSGSAKTGLIMLKIIIQKRLVSWIKNSIFSFKIF
;
A
#
# COMPACT_ATOMS: atom_id res chain seq x y z
N MET A 1 0.11 -40.13 -4.43
CA MET A 1 -0.12 -38.68 -4.27
C MET A 1 1.19 -37.96 -4.49
N LEU A 2 1.15 -36.92 -5.36
CA LEU A 2 2.31 -36.09 -5.61
C LEU A 2 2.68 -35.32 -4.34
N THR A 3 3.96 -35.32 -3.99
CA THR A 3 4.46 -34.52 -2.85
C THR A 3 5.55 -33.60 -3.33
N ILE A 4 5.30 -32.28 -3.22
CA ILE A 4 6.28 -31.27 -3.50
C ILE A 4 7.02 -30.91 -2.21
N LYS A 5 8.35 -30.93 -2.26
CA LYS A 5 9.20 -30.73 -1.08
C LYS A 5 9.92 -29.38 -1.07
N LYS A 6 10.05 -28.72 -2.22
CA LYS A 6 10.80 -27.48 -2.38
C LYS A 6 10.02 -26.43 -3.13
N ALA A 7 10.15 -25.20 -2.67
CA ALA A 7 9.68 -24.02 -3.37
C ALA A 7 10.81 -22.99 -3.52
N PHE A 8 10.77 -22.22 -4.61
CA PHE A 8 11.71 -21.16 -4.91
C PHE A 8 10.96 -19.87 -5.17
N ILE A 9 11.33 -18.82 -4.43
CA ILE A 9 10.74 -17.49 -4.57
C ILE A 9 11.75 -16.57 -5.27
N PHE A 10 11.38 -16.04 -6.41
CA PHE A 10 12.22 -15.18 -7.24
C PHE A 10 12.09 -13.72 -6.80
N ALA A 11 12.99 -13.26 -5.94
CA ALA A 11 12.99 -11.92 -5.34
C ALA A 11 14.17 -11.04 -5.79
N ALA A 12 14.97 -11.46 -6.78
CA ALA A 12 16.17 -10.76 -7.23
C ALA A 12 15.92 -9.53 -8.12
N GLY A 13 14.67 -9.23 -8.46
CA GLY A 13 14.31 -8.14 -9.36
C GLY A 13 14.55 -6.75 -8.77
N ASN A 14 15.12 -5.83 -9.58
CA ASN A 14 15.49 -4.47 -9.16
C ASN A 14 14.31 -3.51 -8.95
N GLY A 15 13.11 -3.85 -9.39
CA GLY A 15 11.89 -3.07 -9.16
C GLY A 15 11.90 -1.63 -9.68
N THR A 16 12.65 -1.33 -10.74
CA THR A 16 12.95 0.04 -11.22
C THR A 16 11.71 0.92 -11.47
N ARG A 17 10.61 0.34 -11.93
CA ARG A 17 9.37 1.08 -12.25
C ARG A 17 8.64 1.66 -11.03
N ILE A 18 8.83 1.06 -9.85
CA ILE A 18 8.20 1.48 -8.60
C ILE A 18 9.22 2.04 -7.59
N HIS A 19 10.49 2.12 -7.98
CA HIS A 19 11.63 2.45 -7.13
C HIS A 19 11.45 3.76 -6.34
N ARG A 20 10.92 4.80 -6.97
CA ARG A 20 10.66 6.09 -6.30
C ARG A 20 9.62 5.97 -5.18
N TYR A 21 8.56 5.21 -5.43
CA TYR A 21 7.50 4.97 -4.44
C TYR A 21 7.99 4.10 -3.28
N SER A 22 8.76 3.06 -3.60
CA SER A 22 9.28 2.12 -2.61
C SER A 22 10.49 2.64 -1.83
N SER A 23 10.92 3.89 -2.04
CA SER A 23 12.12 4.49 -1.42
C SER A 23 13.37 3.61 -1.62
N GLY A 24 13.50 2.99 -2.80
CA GLY A 24 14.61 2.10 -3.12
C GLY A 24 14.50 0.69 -2.51
N MET A 25 13.33 0.31 -2.02
CA MET A 25 13.05 -1.07 -1.60
C MET A 25 12.70 -1.94 -2.81
N PRO A 26 13.08 -3.22 -2.86
CA PRO A 26 12.63 -4.15 -3.88
C PRO A 26 11.12 -4.36 -3.76
N LYS A 27 10.45 -4.67 -4.88
CA LYS A 27 9.00 -4.88 -4.93
C LYS A 27 8.51 -5.96 -3.97
N SER A 28 9.29 -7.02 -3.79
CA SER A 28 8.99 -8.12 -2.89
C SER A 28 8.84 -7.69 -1.43
N LEU A 29 9.39 -6.55 -1.04
CA LEU A 29 9.30 -6.01 0.32
C LEU A 29 8.21 -4.93 0.48
N LEU A 30 7.39 -4.68 -0.54
CA LEU A 30 6.22 -3.81 -0.43
C LEU A 30 5.21 -4.39 0.56
N GLN A 31 4.79 -3.57 1.51
CA GLN A 31 3.84 -3.95 2.56
C GLN A 31 2.41 -3.90 2.04
N ILE A 32 1.66 -4.99 2.21
CA ILE A 32 0.21 -5.03 2.01
C ILE A 32 -0.41 -5.50 3.31
N GLY A 33 -1.00 -4.58 4.05
CA GLY A 33 -1.38 -4.83 5.43
C GLY A 33 -0.18 -4.88 6.35
N GLU A 34 -0.11 -5.90 7.19
CA GLU A 34 0.94 -6.07 8.21
C GLU A 34 2.18 -6.80 7.70
N GLU A 35 2.13 -7.40 6.52
CA GLU A 35 3.20 -8.22 5.97
C GLU A 35 3.67 -7.73 4.58
N SER A 36 4.94 -7.98 4.26
CA SER A 36 5.44 -7.77 2.90
C SER A 36 4.96 -8.88 1.96
N LEU A 37 4.98 -8.59 0.64
CA LEU A 37 4.68 -9.60 -0.38
C LEU A 37 5.53 -10.86 -0.21
N LEU A 38 6.80 -10.71 0.14
CA LEU A 38 7.71 -11.84 0.38
C LEU A 38 7.25 -12.68 1.57
N ILE A 39 7.02 -12.06 2.72
CA ILE A 39 6.56 -12.77 3.93
C ILE A 39 5.23 -13.45 3.67
N ARG A 40 4.29 -12.76 3.00
CA ARG A 40 3.01 -13.32 2.60
C ARG A 40 3.18 -14.59 1.75
N ASN A 41 3.99 -14.54 0.69
CA ASN A 41 4.22 -15.70 -0.18
C ASN A 41 4.85 -16.86 0.57
N ILE A 42 5.81 -16.60 1.46
CA ILE A 42 6.41 -17.64 2.33
C ILE A 42 5.32 -18.29 3.20
N ARG A 43 4.51 -17.48 3.89
CA ARG A 43 3.45 -17.96 4.78
C ARG A 43 2.40 -18.78 4.03
N LEU A 44 1.97 -18.33 2.84
CA LEU A 44 1.00 -19.06 2.04
C LEU A 44 1.54 -20.40 1.53
N LEU A 45 2.79 -20.45 1.09
CA LEU A 45 3.46 -21.68 0.70
C LEU A 45 3.59 -22.65 1.88
N ASP A 46 4.09 -22.16 3.02
CA ASP A 46 4.28 -22.98 4.23
C ASP A 46 2.95 -23.51 4.78
N LYS A 47 1.86 -22.71 4.72
CA LYS A 47 0.52 -23.12 5.14
C LYS A 47 -0.11 -24.17 4.21
N SER A 48 0.05 -24.02 2.89
CA SER A 48 -0.69 -24.81 1.90
C SER A 48 0.04 -26.07 1.42
N PHE A 49 1.38 -26.11 1.53
CA PHE A 49 2.19 -27.23 1.07
C PHE A 49 3.01 -27.84 2.22
N LYS A 50 3.32 -29.14 2.12
CA LYS A 50 4.22 -29.84 3.07
C LYS A 50 5.66 -29.77 2.56
N LEU A 51 6.26 -28.57 2.59
CA LEU A 51 7.59 -28.34 2.07
C LEU A 51 8.68 -28.74 3.09
N GLU A 52 9.85 -29.16 2.59
CA GLU A 52 11.08 -29.29 3.36
C GLU A 52 11.83 -27.96 3.43
N SER A 53 11.80 -27.17 2.33
CA SER A 53 12.43 -25.88 2.27
C SER A 53 11.78 -24.92 1.30
N ILE A 54 11.88 -23.61 1.60
CA ILE A 54 11.63 -22.51 0.69
C ILE A 54 12.95 -21.76 0.51
N THR A 55 13.41 -21.64 -0.74
CA THR A 55 14.63 -20.91 -1.08
C THR A 55 14.28 -19.61 -1.78
N ILE A 56 14.76 -18.50 -1.25
CA ILE A 56 14.53 -17.16 -1.78
C ILE A 56 15.74 -16.77 -2.62
N LEU A 57 15.52 -16.50 -3.91
CA LEU A 57 16.55 -16.01 -4.81
C LEU A 57 16.63 -14.50 -4.63
N THR A 58 17.76 -14.04 -4.09
CA THR A 58 18.05 -12.63 -3.82
C THR A 58 19.03 -12.05 -4.84
N GLY A 59 19.24 -10.75 -4.80
CA GLY A 59 20.21 -10.02 -5.59
C GLY A 59 20.81 -8.88 -4.79
N GLN A 60 20.99 -7.71 -5.40
CA GLN A 60 21.58 -6.53 -4.75
C GLN A 60 20.90 -6.07 -3.45
N PHE A 61 19.70 -6.54 -3.16
CA PHE A 61 18.94 -6.20 -1.94
C PHE A 61 18.94 -7.31 -0.89
N GLU A 62 19.91 -8.22 -0.93
CA GLU A 62 19.97 -9.37 -0.02
C GLU A 62 19.90 -8.95 1.45
N GLU A 63 20.66 -7.93 1.87
CA GLU A 63 20.64 -7.45 3.25
C GLU A 63 19.24 -7.01 3.70
N LYS A 64 18.51 -6.29 2.83
CA LYS A 64 17.14 -5.86 3.14
C LYS A 64 16.17 -7.03 3.24
N VAL A 65 16.36 -8.06 2.40
CA VAL A 65 15.57 -9.29 2.45
C VAL A 65 15.88 -10.03 3.76
N GLN A 66 17.13 -10.13 4.20
CA GLN A 66 17.50 -10.76 5.48
C GLN A 66 16.82 -10.06 6.67
N VAL A 67 16.89 -8.73 6.74
CA VAL A 67 16.19 -7.95 7.78
C VAL A 67 14.68 -8.19 7.76
N GLU A 68 14.08 -8.34 6.57
CA GLU A 68 12.65 -8.64 6.48
C GLU A 68 12.33 -10.06 6.97
N LEU A 69 13.21 -11.03 6.69
CA LEU A 69 13.06 -12.41 7.14
C LEU A 69 13.16 -12.56 8.66
N GLU A 70 13.84 -11.66 9.36
CA GLU A 70 13.88 -11.65 10.84
C GLU A 70 12.48 -11.43 11.45
N LYS A 71 11.55 -10.80 10.72
CA LYS A 71 10.16 -10.61 11.15
C LYS A 71 9.30 -11.86 10.97
N LEU A 72 9.83 -12.88 10.29
CA LEU A 72 9.08 -14.07 9.97
C LEU A 72 8.81 -14.88 11.23
N GLN A 73 7.55 -15.20 11.48
CA GLN A 73 7.18 -16.14 12.53
C GLN A 73 7.72 -17.55 12.22
N LYS A 74 7.74 -18.44 13.21
CA LYS A 74 8.21 -19.81 13.05
C LYS A 74 7.49 -20.52 11.90
N THR A 75 8.24 -20.96 10.90
CA THR A 75 7.77 -21.76 9.77
C THR A 75 7.92 -23.25 10.02
N ARG A 76 7.14 -24.07 9.32
CA ARG A 76 7.24 -25.55 9.36
C ARG A 76 8.41 -26.07 8.56
N CYS A 77 8.81 -25.35 7.52
CA CYS A 77 9.92 -25.68 6.64
C CYS A 77 11.15 -24.77 6.85
N LYS A 78 12.30 -25.17 6.29
CA LYS A 78 13.52 -24.37 6.33
C LYS A 78 13.43 -23.23 5.33
N ILE A 79 13.79 -22.02 5.75
CA ILE A 79 13.93 -20.85 4.87
C ILE A 79 15.41 -20.67 4.54
N LEU A 80 15.72 -20.60 3.25
CA LEU A 80 17.08 -20.47 2.72
C LEU A 80 17.13 -19.27 1.78
N THR A 81 18.32 -18.68 1.61
CA THR A 81 18.55 -17.64 0.60
C THR A 81 19.61 -18.10 -0.39
N LEU A 82 19.47 -17.66 -1.63
CA LEU A 82 20.44 -17.87 -2.72
C LEU A 82 20.67 -16.54 -3.42
N ASN A 83 21.85 -15.95 -3.20
CA ASN A 83 22.19 -14.69 -3.83
C ASN A 83 22.65 -14.91 -5.27
N LEU A 84 22.06 -14.19 -6.21
CA LEU A 84 22.43 -14.14 -7.62
C LEU A 84 23.33 -12.94 -7.89
N SER A 85 24.40 -13.14 -8.66
CA SER A 85 25.26 -12.02 -9.05
C SER A 85 24.54 -11.06 -10.00
N PRO A 86 24.98 -9.78 -10.09
CA PRO A 86 24.41 -8.81 -11.03
C PRO A 86 24.44 -9.31 -12.49
N GLU A 87 25.49 -10.04 -12.88
CA GLU A 87 25.59 -10.66 -14.20
C GLU A 87 24.52 -11.73 -14.42
N GLN A 88 24.23 -12.54 -13.41
CA GLN A 88 23.16 -13.54 -13.47
C GLN A 88 21.79 -12.87 -13.60
N ILE A 89 21.53 -11.83 -12.82
CA ILE A 89 20.25 -11.09 -12.85
C ILE A 89 20.04 -10.42 -14.21
N SER A 90 21.07 -9.86 -14.82
CA SER A 90 20.99 -9.21 -16.13
C SER A 90 20.58 -10.14 -17.27
N LYS A 91 20.87 -11.45 -17.15
CA LYS A 91 20.48 -12.49 -18.11
C LYS A 91 19.00 -12.94 -17.96
N GLY A 92 18.27 -12.38 -17.01
CA GLY A 92 16.83 -12.57 -16.83
C GLY A 92 16.42 -13.75 -15.93
N LEU A 93 15.12 -14.04 -15.90
CA LEU A 93 14.49 -14.97 -14.96
C LEU A 93 15.02 -16.39 -15.06
N LEU A 94 15.37 -16.85 -16.27
CA LEU A 94 15.88 -18.22 -16.49
C LEU A 94 17.17 -18.51 -15.72
N THR A 95 17.98 -17.49 -15.42
CA THR A 95 19.21 -17.67 -14.63
C THR A 95 18.91 -18.17 -13.21
N GLY A 96 17.80 -17.71 -12.64
CA GLY A 96 17.34 -18.24 -11.35
C GLY A 96 17.00 -19.72 -11.43
N PHE A 97 16.30 -20.16 -12.48
CA PHE A 97 16.04 -21.60 -12.71
C PHE A 97 17.33 -22.39 -12.92
N ALA A 98 18.29 -21.86 -13.65
CA ALA A 98 19.60 -22.49 -13.81
C ALA A 98 20.35 -22.63 -12.48
N ALA A 99 20.31 -21.60 -11.64
CA ALA A 99 20.99 -21.57 -10.34
C ALA A 99 20.43 -22.61 -9.34
N ILE A 100 19.13 -22.87 -9.38
CA ILE A 100 18.49 -23.84 -8.48
C ILE A 100 18.68 -25.28 -8.89
N ASN A 101 19.12 -25.56 -10.11
CA ASN A 101 19.29 -26.92 -10.62
C ASN A 101 20.13 -27.82 -9.69
N LYS A 102 21.19 -27.28 -9.09
CA LYS A 102 22.09 -28.02 -8.17
C LYS A 102 21.43 -28.45 -6.87
N PHE A 103 20.30 -27.84 -6.48
CA PHE A 103 19.57 -28.17 -5.26
C PHE A 103 18.47 -29.21 -5.47
N LEU A 104 18.25 -29.65 -6.72
CA LEU A 104 17.17 -30.55 -7.09
C LEU A 104 17.69 -31.98 -7.35
N LYS A 105 16.93 -32.98 -6.86
CA LYS A 105 17.17 -34.40 -7.19
C LYS A 105 16.65 -34.74 -8.59
N PRO A 106 17.10 -35.81 -9.22
CA PRO A 106 16.51 -36.25 -10.49
C PRO A 106 15.00 -36.41 -10.38
N ASN A 107 14.26 -35.97 -11.36
CA ASN A 107 12.78 -35.99 -11.45
C ASN A 107 12.04 -35.26 -10.30
N GLU A 108 12.73 -34.49 -9.47
CA GLU A 108 12.09 -33.72 -8.40
C GLU A 108 11.21 -32.61 -8.99
N ILE A 109 9.99 -32.52 -8.45
CA ILE A 109 9.04 -31.45 -8.78
C ILE A 109 9.17 -30.39 -7.71
N PHE A 110 9.18 -29.12 -8.15
CA PHE A 110 9.29 -27.97 -7.27
C PHE A 110 8.30 -26.87 -7.69
N LEU A 111 8.04 -25.94 -6.76
CA LEU A 111 7.28 -24.72 -7.03
C LEU A 111 8.21 -23.56 -7.33
N SER A 112 7.83 -22.73 -8.28
CA SER A 112 8.40 -21.39 -8.50
C SER A 112 7.32 -20.33 -8.29
N VAL A 113 7.68 -19.24 -7.61
CA VAL A 113 6.79 -18.12 -7.31
C VAL A 113 7.53 -16.81 -7.59
N LEU A 114 6.87 -15.89 -8.26
CA LEU A 114 7.39 -14.53 -8.41
C LEU A 114 7.05 -13.71 -7.15
N ALA A 115 8.06 -13.10 -6.54
CA ALA A 115 7.92 -12.43 -5.25
C ALA A 115 7.15 -11.10 -5.31
N ASP A 116 6.89 -10.57 -6.51
CA ASP A 116 6.15 -9.32 -6.73
C ASP A 116 4.68 -9.54 -7.12
N GLU A 117 4.17 -10.73 -6.90
CA GLU A 117 2.78 -11.09 -7.14
C GLU A 117 2.00 -11.27 -5.84
N TYR A 118 0.78 -10.75 -5.83
CA TYR A 118 -0.18 -10.89 -4.75
C TYR A 118 -1.27 -11.89 -5.14
N TYR A 119 -1.47 -12.90 -4.30
CA TYR A 119 -2.51 -13.94 -4.46
C TYR A 119 -3.46 -13.95 -3.26
N SER A 120 -4.70 -14.41 -3.47
CA SER A 120 -5.59 -14.76 -2.36
C SER A 120 -5.13 -16.03 -1.66
N GLU A 121 -5.52 -16.21 -0.39
CA GLU A 121 -5.16 -17.42 0.39
C GLU A 121 -5.84 -18.67 -0.13
N LEU A 122 -7.07 -18.55 -0.63
CA LEU A 122 -7.85 -19.66 -1.17
C LEU A 122 -7.14 -20.35 -2.33
N ASP A 123 -6.57 -19.57 -3.24
CA ASP A 123 -5.91 -20.09 -4.44
C ASP A 123 -4.73 -21.03 -4.12
N TYR A 124 -3.90 -20.71 -3.13
CA TYR A 124 -2.79 -21.56 -2.72
C TYR A 124 -3.28 -22.92 -2.19
N THR A 125 -4.37 -22.91 -1.43
CA THR A 125 -4.94 -24.14 -0.84
C THR A 125 -5.60 -25.00 -1.91
N GLU A 126 -6.38 -24.42 -2.79
CA GLU A 126 -7.06 -25.12 -3.90
C GLU A 126 -6.03 -25.70 -4.87
N PHE A 127 -5.04 -24.91 -5.27
CA PHE A 127 -3.97 -25.37 -6.14
C PHE A 127 -3.19 -26.55 -5.52
N SER A 128 -2.82 -26.45 -4.24
CA SER A 128 -2.13 -27.52 -3.52
C SER A 128 -2.94 -28.83 -3.50
N ASN A 129 -4.25 -28.73 -3.26
CA ASN A 129 -5.11 -29.90 -3.21
C ASN A 129 -5.29 -30.53 -4.58
N TRP A 130 -5.52 -29.73 -5.62
CA TRP A 130 -5.67 -30.22 -6.98
C TRP A 130 -4.38 -30.89 -7.48
N LEU A 131 -3.21 -30.28 -7.21
CA LEU A 131 -1.91 -30.75 -7.69
C LEU A 131 -1.53 -32.13 -7.16
N LYS A 132 -1.99 -32.51 -5.96
CA LYS A 132 -1.72 -33.86 -5.35
C LYS A 132 -2.21 -35.04 -6.20
N PHE A 133 -3.20 -34.77 -7.05
CA PHE A 133 -3.83 -35.81 -7.89
C PHE A 133 -3.33 -35.78 -9.34
N GLN A 134 -2.40 -34.87 -9.69
CA GLN A 134 -1.87 -34.81 -11.04
C GLN A 134 -0.69 -35.78 -11.25
N ASN A 135 -0.65 -36.39 -12.42
CA ASN A 135 0.41 -37.28 -12.85
C ASN A 135 0.79 -36.96 -14.31
N ASN A 136 1.98 -37.39 -14.74
CA ASN A 136 2.45 -37.26 -16.13
C ASN A 136 2.32 -35.86 -16.77
N PHE A 137 2.89 -34.88 -16.11
CA PHE A 137 2.97 -33.51 -16.64
C PHE A 137 4.43 -33.03 -16.74
N SER A 138 4.74 -32.20 -17.69
CA SER A 138 6.02 -31.50 -17.80
C SER A 138 6.09 -30.32 -16.81
N SER A 139 5.06 -29.50 -16.81
CA SER A 139 4.85 -28.37 -15.90
C SER A 139 3.37 -28.11 -15.69
N VAL A 140 3.04 -27.41 -14.60
CA VAL A 140 1.70 -26.90 -14.31
C VAL A 140 1.77 -25.40 -14.19
N CYS A 141 1.12 -24.68 -15.08
CA CYS A 141 0.98 -23.24 -15.04
C CYS A 141 -0.32 -22.85 -14.33
N THR A 142 -0.27 -21.85 -13.48
CA THR A 142 -1.50 -21.22 -13.00
C THR A 142 -1.93 -20.15 -13.98
N TYR A 143 -3.24 -19.94 -14.13
CA TYR A 143 -3.81 -18.95 -15.02
C TYR A 143 -5.12 -18.36 -14.47
N GLN A 144 -5.55 -17.26 -15.05
CA GLN A 144 -6.81 -16.60 -14.70
C GLN A 144 -7.48 -16.03 -15.95
N ALA A 145 -8.81 -15.94 -15.93
CA ALA A 145 -9.54 -15.18 -16.94
C ALA A 145 -9.30 -13.69 -16.73
N PHE A 146 -9.01 -12.94 -17.80
CA PHE A 146 -8.83 -11.50 -17.67
C PHE A 146 -10.17 -10.76 -17.68
N SER A 147 -10.27 -9.74 -16.83
CA SER A 147 -11.39 -8.79 -16.82
C SER A 147 -11.09 -7.55 -17.65
N GLN A 148 -9.80 -7.24 -17.85
CA GLN A 148 -9.33 -6.10 -18.62
C GLN A 148 -8.27 -6.53 -19.63
N PRO A 149 -8.34 -6.10 -20.91
CA PRO A 149 -7.35 -6.44 -21.93
C PRO A 149 -5.90 -6.11 -21.54
N SER A 150 -5.71 -5.07 -20.72
CA SER A 150 -4.37 -4.69 -20.24
C SER A 150 -3.69 -5.78 -19.38
N GLU A 151 -4.43 -6.63 -18.71
CA GLU A 151 -3.90 -7.74 -17.92
C GLU A 151 -3.35 -8.84 -18.84
N TYR A 152 -4.08 -9.15 -19.91
CA TYR A 152 -3.68 -10.10 -20.91
C TYR A 152 -2.36 -9.73 -21.61
N PHE A 153 -2.24 -8.48 -22.07
CA PHE A 153 -1.05 -8.03 -22.80
C PHE A 153 0.20 -7.84 -21.94
N LYS A 154 0.03 -7.71 -20.62
CA LYS A 154 1.17 -7.57 -19.68
C LYS A 154 1.77 -8.90 -19.25
N ASN A 155 1.01 -9.99 -19.36
CA ASN A 155 1.38 -11.33 -18.93
C ASN A 155 1.59 -12.24 -20.17
N TYR A 156 1.63 -13.54 -19.97
CA TYR A 156 1.61 -14.50 -21.08
C TYR A 156 0.19 -15.05 -21.25
N SER A 157 -0.19 -15.36 -22.49
CA SER A 157 -1.47 -16.01 -22.76
C SER A 157 -1.42 -17.50 -22.52
N VAL A 158 -2.56 -18.08 -22.19
CA VAL A 158 -2.74 -19.53 -22.00
C VAL A 158 -3.86 -19.99 -22.90
N GLU A 159 -3.52 -20.83 -23.91
CA GLU A 159 -4.49 -21.46 -24.79
C GLU A 159 -4.73 -22.90 -24.31
N LEU A 160 -5.96 -23.23 -23.95
CA LEU A 160 -6.34 -24.57 -23.49
C LEU A 160 -6.69 -25.47 -24.67
N GLU A 161 -6.53 -26.79 -24.49
CA GLU A 161 -6.97 -27.83 -25.40
C GLU A 161 -8.33 -28.38 -24.94
N GLY A 162 -9.40 -27.93 -25.58
CA GLY A 162 -10.76 -28.29 -25.15
C GLY A 162 -11.15 -27.69 -23.79
N SER A 163 -11.99 -28.41 -23.03
CA SER A 163 -12.49 -27.99 -21.72
C SER A 163 -11.68 -28.53 -20.54
N GLY A 164 -10.57 -29.22 -20.82
CA GLY A 164 -9.73 -29.84 -19.79
C GLY A 164 -8.58 -28.96 -19.30
N PRO A 165 -7.77 -29.47 -18.36
CA PRO A 165 -6.63 -28.72 -17.82
C PRO A 165 -5.40 -28.73 -18.74
N ILE A 166 -5.47 -29.31 -19.94
CA ILE A 166 -4.33 -29.38 -20.85
C ILE A 166 -4.14 -28.05 -21.54
N ILE A 167 -2.92 -27.51 -21.45
CA ILE A 167 -2.52 -26.30 -22.17
C ILE A 167 -1.98 -26.69 -23.54
N LYS A 168 -2.61 -26.17 -24.59
CA LYS A 168 -2.16 -26.30 -25.97
C LYS A 168 -0.89 -25.50 -26.18
N ARG A 169 -0.88 -24.25 -25.78
CA ARG A 169 0.23 -23.32 -25.97
C ARG A 169 0.21 -22.18 -24.97
N VAL A 170 1.38 -21.63 -24.66
CA VAL A 170 1.57 -20.36 -23.94
C VAL A 170 2.36 -19.39 -24.82
N VAL A 171 2.04 -18.07 -24.75
CA VAL A 171 2.69 -17.03 -25.57
C VAL A 171 3.06 -15.83 -24.70
N GLU A 172 4.35 -15.50 -24.64
CA GLU A 172 4.86 -14.33 -23.91
C GLU A 172 4.37 -13.02 -24.52
N LYS A 173 3.74 -12.16 -23.71
CA LYS A 173 3.26 -10.83 -24.11
C LYS A 173 2.58 -10.81 -25.48
N PRO A 174 1.45 -11.50 -25.65
CA PRO A 174 0.79 -11.64 -26.91
C PRO A 174 0.41 -10.27 -27.51
N LYS A 175 0.46 -10.16 -28.84
CA LYS A 175 0.09 -8.91 -29.54
C LYS A 175 -1.41 -8.85 -29.88
N THR A 176 -2.08 -9.99 -29.86
CA THR A 176 -3.51 -10.15 -30.16
C THR A 176 -4.16 -11.01 -29.10
N ILE A 177 -5.45 -10.83 -28.87
CA ILE A 177 -6.22 -11.65 -27.93
C ILE A 177 -6.61 -12.93 -28.65
N ASN A 178 -5.99 -14.06 -28.29
CA ASN A 178 -6.24 -15.40 -28.85
C ASN A 178 -6.80 -16.37 -27.80
N SER A 179 -6.96 -15.93 -26.56
CA SER A 179 -7.46 -16.71 -25.44
C SER A 179 -8.18 -15.82 -24.44
N GLU A 180 -9.04 -16.37 -23.62
CA GLU A 180 -9.68 -15.69 -22.48
C GLU A 180 -8.80 -15.69 -21.23
N TYR A 181 -7.64 -16.36 -21.27
CA TYR A 181 -6.81 -16.63 -20.11
C TYR A 181 -5.40 -16.04 -20.25
N PHE A 182 -4.90 -15.53 -19.14
CA PHE A 182 -3.49 -15.14 -18.98
C PHE A 182 -2.84 -15.95 -17.86
N GLY A 183 -1.57 -16.22 -17.99
CA GLY A 183 -0.83 -17.01 -17.02
C GLY A 183 -0.14 -16.18 -15.94
N LEU A 184 0.18 -16.84 -14.83
CA LEU A 184 0.67 -16.29 -13.60
C LEU A 184 2.04 -16.86 -13.24
N GLY A 185 2.74 -16.26 -12.28
CA GLY A 185 4.09 -16.65 -11.88
C GLY A 185 4.19 -17.82 -10.89
N LEU A 186 3.07 -18.37 -10.43
CA LEU A 186 3.05 -19.60 -9.62
C LEU A 186 3.03 -20.82 -10.55
N ILE A 187 4.15 -21.54 -10.62
CA ILE A 187 4.34 -22.65 -11.53
C ILE A 187 4.91 -23.87 -10.76
N ALA A 188 4.38 -25.06 -11.01
CA ALA A 188 4.99 -26.31 -10.57
C ALA A 188 5.69 -26.97 -11.77
N THR A 189 6.98 -27.31 -11.63
CA THR A 189 7.76 -27.89 -12.73
C THR A 189 8.79 -28.90 -12.23
N LYS A 190 9.38 -29.68 -13.15
CA LYS A 190 10.38 -30.69 -12.85
C LYS A 190 11.81 -30.15 -12.95
N LYS A 191 12.76 -30.88 -12.37
CA LYS A 191 14.20 -30.59 -12.51
C LYS A 191 14.64 -30.48 -13.98
N SER A 192 14.05 -31.28 -14.88
CA SER A 192 14.36 -31.22 -16.33
C SER A 192 14.26 -29.78 -16.89
N PHE A 193 13.25 -29.03 -16.44
CA PHE A 193 13.10 -27.61 -16.81
C PHE A 193 14.30 -26.76 -16.35
N ALA A 194 14.75 -26.93 -15.11
CA ALA A 194 15.91 -26.20 -14.59
C ALA A 194 17.22 -26.56 -15.34
N VAL A 195 17.38 -27.82 -15.73
CA VAL A 195 18.50 -28.29 -16.57
C VAL A 195 18.44 -27.63 -17.94
N ARG A 196 17.26 -27.54 -18.54
CA ARG A 196 17.07 -26.93 -19.85
C ARG A 196 17.31 -25.41 -19.81
N ALA A 197 16.85 -24.75 -18.74
CA ALA A 197 17.14 -23.34 -18.50
C ALA A 197 18.66 -23.08 -18.42
N ALA A 198 19.40 -23.95 -17.72
CA ALA A 198 20.85 -23.86 -17.63
C ALA A 198 21.53 -24.04 -19.00
N LYS A 199 21.09 -24.99 -19.81
CA LYS A 199 21.61 -25.21 -21.18
C LYS A 199 21.34 -24.00 -22.09
N ALA A 200 20.12 -23.46 -22.07
CA ALA A 200 19.76 -22.28 -22.86
C ALA A 200 20.65 -21.07 -22.53
N ILE A 201 20.95 -20.85 -21.26
CA ILE A 201 21.86 -19.77 -20.83
C ILE A 201 23.29 -20.00 -21.29
N LEU A 202 23.80 -21.24 -21.17
CA LEU A 202 25.15 -21.59 -21.60
C LEU A 202 25.33 -21.42 -23.11
N ASN A 203 24.30 -21.75 -23.89
CA ASN A 203 24.31 -21.59 -25.36
C ASN A 203 24.13 -20.12 -25.81
N GLY A 204 23.74 -19.22 -24.91
CA GLY A 204 23.36 -17.85 -25.25
C GLY A 204 22.03 -17.71 -25.99
N ASP A 205 21.13 -18.70 -25.83
CA ASP A 205 19.83 -18.72 -26.49
C ASP A 205 18.93 -17.57 -25.97
N LYS A 206 18.30 -16.84 -26.88
CA LYS A 206 17.33 -15.78 -26.55
C LYS A 206 15.94 -16.36 -26.37
N VAL A 207 15.74 -17.17 -25.33
CA VAL A 207 14.46 -17.78 -24.99
C VAL A 207 13.93 -17.22 -23.69
N THR A 208 12.60 -17.09 -23.59
CA THR A 208 11.93 -16.69 -22.35
C THR A 208 11.56 -17.92 -21.52
N LEU A 209 11.14 -17.68 -20.26
CA LEU A 209 10.52 -18.73 -19.41
C LEU A 209 9.36 -19.41 -20.15
N ILE A 210 8.54 -18.62 -20.83
CA ILE A 210 7.30 -19.06 -21.48
C ILE A 210 7.60 -19.90 -22.74
N ASP A 211 8.63 -19.48 -23.51
CA ASP A 211 9.10 -20.30 -24.64
C ASP A 211 9.60 -21.66 -24.17
N LEU A 212 10.31 -21.67 -23.02
CA LEU A 212 10.86 -22.89 -22.47
C LEU A 212 9.78 -23.88 -21.99
N LEU A 213 8.63 -23.39 -21.51
CA LEU A 213 7.48 -24.23 -21.14
C LEU A 213 6.92 -24.99 -22.36
N ASN A 214 6.79 -24.34 -23.51
CA ASN A 214 6.37 -25.01 -24.75
C ASN A 214 7.44 -26.04 -25.19
N VAL A 215 8.72 -25.67 -25.18
CA VAL A 215 9.82 -26.59 -25.57
C VAL A 215 9.88 -27.80 -24.64
N GLU A 216 9.66 -27.64 -23.32
CA GLU A 216 9.67 -28.74 -22.36
C GLU A 216 8.56 -29.75 -22.67
N LYS A 217 7.33 -29.25 -22.93
CA LYS A 217 6.20 -30.07 -23.37
C LYS A 217 6.53 -30.88 -24.63
N ASP A 218 7.08 -30.22 -25.65
CA ASP A 218 7.34 -30.85 -26.95
C ASP A 218 8.45 -31.90 -26.87
N VAL A 219 9.49 -31.64 -26.07
CA VAL A 219 10.64 -32.57 -25.94
C VAL A 219 10.33 -33.75 -25.02
N THR A 220 9.58 -33.57 -23.96
CA THR A 220 9.25 -34.65 -23.03
C THR A 220 8.08 -35.50 -23.50
N GLY A 221 7.21 -34.96 -24.36
CA GLY A 221 5.94 -35.59 -24.71
C GLY A 221 4.94 -35.62 -23.55
N GLU A 222 5.26 -34.97 -22.43
CA GLU A 222 4.37 -34.85 -21.26
C GLU A 222 3.45 -33.63 -21.38
N ALA A 223 2.26 -33.72 -20.81
CA ALA A 223 1.29 -32.64 -20.86
C ALA A 223 1.79 -31.39 -20.12
N LEU A 224 1.58 -30.21 -20.70
CA LEU A 224 1.58 -28.95 -19.99
C LEU A 224 0.19 -28.74 -19.41
N LEU A 225 0.06 -28.71 -18.07
CA LEU A 225 -1.23 -28.55 -17.42
C LEU A 225 -1.46 -27.11 -16.96
N GLY A 226 -2.73 -26.76 -16.85
CA GLY A 226 -3.17 -25.48 -16.32
C GLY A 226 -4.09 -25.66 -15.12
N PHE A 227 -3.92 -24.79 -14.13
CA PHE A 227 -4.85 -24.64 -13.02
C PHE A 227 -5.42 -23.23 -12.98
N GLN A 228 -6.73 -23.10 -13.08
CA GLN A 228 -7.40 -21.81 -13.04
C GLN A 228 -7.52 -21.32 -11.60
N LEU A 229 -6.98 -20.11 -11.32
CA LEU A 229 -7.22 -19.42 -10.07
C LEU A 229 -8.50 -18.60 -10.17
N HIS A 230 -9.29 -18.60 -9.09
CA HIS A 230 -10.57 -17.87 -9.01
C HIS A 230 -10.55 -16.69 -8.05
N GLY A 231 -9.55 -16.62 -7.19
CA GLY A 231 -9.38 -15.56 -6.23
C GLY A 231 -8.76 -14.30 -6.82
N TYR A 232 -8.50 -13.32 -5.96
CA TYR A 232 -7.85 -12.09 -6.40
C TYR A 232 -6.35 -12.31 -6.63
N TYR A 233 -5.90 -11.86 -7.79
CA TYR A 233 -4.50 -11.84 -8.20
C TYR A 233 -4.08 -10.44 -8.66
N LYS A 234 -2.85 -10.04 -8.37
CA LYS A 234 -2.25 -8.82 -8.92
C LYS A 234 -0.73 -8.93 -9.01
N ASN A 235 -0.20 -8.75 -10.22
CA ASN A 235 1.22 -8.54 -10.44
C ASN A 235 1.55 -7.05 -10.21
N ILE A 236 2.46 -6.77 -9.26
CA ILE A 236 2.77 -5.40 -8.82
C ILE A 236 3.92 -4.83 -9.63
N ASN A 237 3.60 -4.21 -10.76
CA ASN A 237 4.55 -3.56 -11.65
C ASN A 237 4.58 -2.03 -11.53
N THR A 238 3.47 -1.43 -11.14
CA THR A 238 3.28 0.02 -11.03
C THR A 238 2.74 0.40 -9.66
N VAL A 239 2.77 1.69 -9.33
CA VAL A 239 2.13 2.24 -8.13
C VAL A 239 0.63 1.97 -8.14
N SER A 240 -0.02 2.03 -9.30
CA SER A 240 -1.44 1.71 -9.45
C SER A 240 -1.74 0.25 -9.12
N ASP A 241 -0.89 -0.70 -9.56
CA ASP A 241 -1.07 -2.12 -9.23
C ASP A 241 -0.96 -2.35 -7.72
N TYR A 242 0.00 -1.69 -7.07
CA TYR A 242 0.18 -1.74 -5.62
C TYR A 242 -1.08 -1.28 -4.87
N TYR A 243 -1.63 -0.10 -5.23
CA TYR A 243 -2.85 0.38 -4.59
C TYR A 243 -4.08 -0.47 -4.90
N SER A 244 -4.11 -1.13 -6.05
CA SER A 244 -5.19 -2.09 -6.36
C SER A 244 -5.14 -3.30 -5.43
N ALA A 245 -3.95 -3.87 -5.19
CA ALA A 245 -3.77 -4.98 -4.26
C ALA A 245 -4.06 -4.55 -2.80
N LEU A 246 -3.57 -3.37 -2.41
CA LEU A 246 -3.81 -2.80 -1.09
C LEU A 246 -5.30 -2.51 -0.85
N ALA A 247 -6.02 -1.99 -1.85
CA ALA A 247 -7.44 -1.74 -1.76
C ALA A 247 -8.26 -3.04 -1.65
N PHE A 248 -7.85 -4.09 -2.35
CA PHE A 248 -8.46 -5.40 -2.19
C PHE A 248 -8.30 -5.90 -0.74
N TYR A 249 -7.08 -5.90 -0.22
CA TYR A 249 -6.79 -6.29 1.18
C TYR A 249 -7.63 -5.49 2.18
N ARG A 250 -7.68 -4.16 2.01
CA ARG A 250 -8.41 -3.25 2.89
C ARG A 250 -9.92 -3.48 2.87
N ARG A 251 -10.51 -3.84 1.71
CA ARG A 251 -11.93 -4.19 1.61
C ARG A 251 -12.25 -5.49 2.31
N GLU A 252 -11.42 -6.52 2.13
CA GLU A 252 -11.62 -7.80 2.81
C GLU A 252 -11.56 -7.67 4.33
N LYS A 253 -10.72 -6.77 4.83
CA LYS A 253 -10.48 -6.54 6.25
C LYS A 253 -11.25 -5.35 6.83
N GLN A 254 -12.13 -4.73 6.09
CA GLN A 254 -12.76 -3.45 6.45
C GLN A 254 -13.46 -3.48 7.82
N SER A 255 -14.12 -4.58 8.18
CA SER A 255 -14.82 -4.73 9.47
C SER A 255 -13.87 -5.00 10.65
N GLU A 256 -12.60 -5.32 10.39
CA GLU A 256 -11.61 -5.62 11.43
C GLU A 256 -10.82 -4.38 11.85
N PHE A 257 -10.82 -3.30 11.03
CA PHE A 257 -10.03 -2.10 11.32
C PHE A 257 -10.63 -1.27 12.44
N SER A 258 -9.81 -0.96 13.41
CA SER A 258 -10.12 -0.06 14.51
C SER A 258 -9.95 1.41 14.09
N ILE A 259 -10.83 2.28 14.59
CA ILE A 259 -10.85 3.72 14.29
C ILE A 259 -10.78 4.48 15.60
N ASP A 260 -9.83 5.39 15.75
CA ASP A 260 -9.80 6.36 16.84
C ASP A 260 -9.96 7.79 16.30
N ILE A 261 -10.75 8.59 17.02
CA ILE A 261 -10.99 10.00 16.71
C ILE A 261 -10.11 10.86 17.60
N ILE A 262 -9.37 11.79 17.01
CA ILE A 262 -8.46 12.71 17.70
C ILE A 262 -9.06 14.12 17.67
N ILE A 263 -9.32 14.70 18.84
CA ILE A 263 -9.93 16.02 19.01
C ILE A 263 -8.97 16.94 19.79
N PRO A 264 -8.33 17.92 19.15
CA PRO A 264 -7.64 18.98 19.86
C PRO A 264 -8.68 19.93 20.49
N ALA A 265 -8.58 20.21 21.80
CA ALA A 265 -9.53 21.05 22.51
C ALA A 265 -8.85 22.12 23.37
N TRP A 266 -9.42 23.31 23.38
CA TRP A 266 -9.06 24.40 24.30
C TRP A 266 -10.23 25.36 24.47
N ASN A 267 -10.86 25.33 25.67
CA ASN A 267 -12.06 26.11 26.00
C ASN A 267 -13.20 25.91 24.98
N GLU A 268 -13.71 24.69 24.93
CA GLU A 268 -14.79 24.24 24.02
C GLU A 268 -15.92 23.55 24.81
N VAL A 269 -16.18 24.00 26.04
CA VAL A 269 -17.16 23.41 26.97
C VAL A 269 -18.56 23.24 26.38
N ASP A 270 -18.97 24.18 25.54
CA ASP A 270 -20.33 24.23 24.97
C ASP A 270 -20.55 23.20 23.84
N THR A 271 -19.48 22.73 23.19
CA THR A 271 -19.57 21.92 21.97
C THR A 271 -18.97 20.53 22.11
N ILE A 272 -17.97 20.37 22.98
CA ILE A 272 -17.20 19.14 23.11
C ILE A 272 -18.02 17.90 23.39
N SER A 273 -19.07 18.00 24.25
CA SER A 273 -19.96 16.88 24.57
C SER A 273 -20.69 16.37 23.32
N TYR A 274 -21.23 17.33 22.54
CA TYR A 274 -21.95 17.01 21.30
C TYR A 274 -21.03 16.31 20.29
N VAL A 275 -19.84 16.84 20.06
CA VAL A 275 -18.88 16.26 19.11
C VAL A 275 -18.49 14.84 19.54
N ILE A 276 -18.24 14.62 20.83
CA ILE A 276 -17.90 13.29 21.33
C ILE A 276 -19.04 12.30 21.07
N HIS A 277 -20.27 12.65 21.43
CA HIS A 277 -21.42 11.75 21.25
C HIS A 277 -21.71 11.46 19.78
N ASP A 278 -21.45 12.44 18.86
CA ASP A 278 -21.62 12.25 17.43
C ASP A 278 -20.64 11.19 16.87
N PHE A 279 -19.37 11.21 17.30
CA PHE A 279 -18.33 10.34 16.78
C PHE A 279 -18.17 8.99 17.52
N LEU A 280 -18.61 8.85 18.77
CA LEU A 280 -18.49 7.61 19.54
C LEU A 280 -19.04 6.37 18.81
N PRO A 281 -20.22 6.41 18.15
CA PRO A 281 -20.76 5.23 17.46
C PRO A 281 -19.91 4.72 16.30
N TYR A 282 -18.99 5.53 15.76
CA TYR A 282 -18.18 5.24 14.59
C TYR A 282 -16.71 4.90 14.95
N SER A 283 -16.38 4.89 16.23
CA SER A 283 -15.00 4.77 16.68
C SER A 283 -14.84 3.78 17.84
N ARG A 284 -13.64 3.22 17.94
CA ARG A 284 -13.22 2.47 19.13
C ARG A 284 -13.01 3.40 20.32
N ASN A 285 -12.32 4.53 20.09
CA ASN A 285 -12.10 5.57 21.09
C ASN A 285 -12.22 6.96 20.49
N VAL A 286 -12.65 7.92 21.32
CA VAL A 286 -12.51 9.35 21.10
C VAL A 286 -11.46 9.88 22.06
N ILE A 287 -10.36 10.41 21.54
CA ILE A 287 -9.21 10.92 22.29
C ILE A 287 -9.23 12.45 22.23
N VAL A 288 -9.43 13.09 23.38
CA VAL A 288 -9.43 14.55 23.51
C VAL A 288 -8.08 15.03 24.05
N MET A 289 -7.40 15.86 23.28
CA MET A 289 -6.15 16.51 23.65
C MET A 289 -6.46 17.92 24.18
N ASP A 290 -6.69 18.01 25.48
CA ASP A 290 -7.05 19.27 26.15
C ASP A 290 -5.79 20.09 26.50
N ASN A 291 -5.72 21.32 26.04
CA ASN A 291 -4.61 22.24 26.31
C ASN A 291 -4.86 23.08 27.59
N LEU A 292 -5.09 22.40 28.70
CA LEU A 292 -5.37 23.02 30.02
C LEU A 292 -6.53 24.03 29.94
N SER A 293 -7.67 23.59 29.45
CA SER A 293 -8.90 24.39 29.45
C SER A 293 -9.31 24.82 30.88
N THR A 294 -9.86 26.03 31.00
CA THR A 294 -10.26 26.62 32.26
C THR A 294 -11.77 26.72 32.45
N ASP A 295 -12.55 26.27 31.44
CA ASP A 295 -13.99 26.38 31.38
C ASP A 295 -14.76 25.08 31.74
N GLY A 296 -14.03 24.00 32.05
CA GLY A 296 -14.65 22.70 32.32
C GLY A 296 -14.71 21.75 31.10
N THR A 297 -14.07 22.10 29.99
CA THR A 297 -14.01 21.26 28.78
C THR A 297 -13.53 19.84 29.05
N ALA A 298 -12.43 19.68 29.82
CA ALA A 298 -11.84 18.38 30.11
C ALA A 298 -12.78 17.47 30.93
N GLU A 299 -13.45 18.02 31.92
CA GLU A 299 -14.41 17.31 32.78
C GLU A 299 -15.62 16.84 31.99
N ILE A 300 -16.17 17.71 31.13
CA ILE A 300 -17.29 17.37 30.26
C ILE A 300 -16.91 16.33 29.23
N ALA A 301 -15.75 16.48 28.58
CA ALA A 301 -15.25 15.50 27.63
C ALA A 301 -15.13 14.10 28.26
N LYS A 302 -14.58 14.02 29.47
CA LYS A 302 -14.47 12.74 30.21
C LYS A 302 -15.83 12.16 30.55
N LYS A 303 -16.79 12.99 31.02
CA LYS A 303 -18.17 12.55 31.30
C LYS A 303 -18.91 12.06 30.06
N SER A 304 -18.57 12.60 28.90
CA SER A 304 -19.14 12.21 27.59
C SER A 304 -18.51 10.92 27.02
N GLY A 305 -17.56 10.28 27.71
CA GLY A 305 -16.99 8.98 27.32
C GLY A 305 -15.67 9.07 26.54
N ALA A 306 -15.06 10.25 26.41
CA ALA A 306 -13.77 10.39 25.78
C ALA A 306 -12.59 10.01 26.71
N ILE A 307 -11.49 9.56 26.10
CA ILE A 307 -10.20 9.45 26.76
C ILE A 307 -9.55 10.85 26.72
N VAL A 308 -9.36 11.48 27.87
CA VAL A 308 -8.90 12.87 27.94
C VAL A 308 -7.45 12.94 28.45
N PHE A 309 -6.61 13.64 27.68
CA PHE A 309 -5.25 14.01 28.08
C PHE A 309 -5.17 15.53 28.25
N SER A 310 -5.26 16.00 29.50
CA SER A 310 -5.15 17.43 29.82
C SER A 310 -3.73 17.75 30.23
N LYS A 311 -3.03 18.54 29.42
CA LYS A 311 -1.65 18.99 29.66
C LYS A 311 -1.32 20.22 28.82
N LYS A 312 -0.25 20.94 29.22
CA LYS A 312 0.26 22.07 28.43
C LYS A 312 0.76 21.57 27.08
N LEU A 313 0.18 22.09 26.00
CA LEU A 313 0.52 21.83 24.62
C LEU A 313 1.01 23.12 23.94
N ASN A 314 1.90 23.00 22.97
CA ASN A 314 2.49 24.14 22.28
C ASN A 314 1.64 24.61 21.09
N GLY A 315 0.34 24.38 21.13
CA GLY A 315 -0.62 24.80 20.12
C GLY A 315 -1.37 23.64 19.45
N TYR A 316 -2.15 23.99 18.46
CA TYR A 316 -3.05 23.11 17.74
C TYR A 316 -2.35 21.91 17.09
N GLY A 317 -1.25 22.16 16.35
CA GLY A 317 -0.50 21.09 15.67
C GLY A 317 0.17 20.12 16.65
N ASP A 318 0.66 20.63 17.78
CA ASP A 318 1.23 19.77 18.84
C ASP A 318 0.14 18.87 19.48
N ALA A 319 -1.06 19.42 19.71
CA ALA A 319 -2.18 18.64 20.23
C ALA A 319 -2.53 17.47 19.30
N ILE A 320 -2.70 17.73 18.00
CA ILE A 320 -2.99 16.68 17.01
C ILE A 320 -1.86 15.65 16.98
N LYS A 321 -0.62 16.09 16.84
CA LYS A 321 0.54 15.19 16.75
C LYS A 321 0.63 14.26 17.95
N GLN A 322 0.42 14.77 19.15
CA GLN A 322 0.45 13.98 20.37
C GLN A 322 -0.73 13.02 20.47
N GLY A 323 -1.93 13.44 20.06
CA GLY A 323 -3.11 12.57 20.00
C GLY A 323 -2.92 11.41 19.04
N LEU A 324 -2.39 11.69 17.83
CA LEU A 324 -2.06 10.65 16.85
C LEU A 324 -1.04 9.62 17.37
N LYS A 325 -0.07 10.07 18.18
CA LYS A 325 0.92 9.18 18.79
C LYS A 325 0.37 8.25 19.86
N LEU A 326 -0.64 8.71 20.59
CA LEU A 326 -1.25 7.97 21.70
C LEU A 326 -2.15 6.83 21.21
N SER A 327 -2.65 6.92 19.98
CA SER A 327 -3.51 5.91 19.40
C SER A 327 -2.72 4.77 18.75
N ASP A 328 -3.18 3.55 18.95
CA ASP A 328 -2.72 2.34 18.28
C ASP A 328 -3.74 1.78 17.28
N ALA A 329 -4.83 2.52 17.03
CA ALA A 329 -5.85 2.15 16.04
C ALA A 329 -5.28 2.11 14.61
N ASP A 330 -5.89 1.30 13.74
CA ASP A 330 -5.50 1.17 12.33
C ASP A 330 -5.73 2.45 11.54
N ILE A 331 -6.85 3.13 11.84
CA ILE A 331 -7.29 4.37 11.19
C ILE A 331 -7.38 5.47 12.24
N LEU A 332 -6.74 6.59 11.94
CA LEU A 332 -6.72 7.80 12.74
C LEU A 332 -7.56 8.88 12.06
N VAL A 333 -8.50 9.46 12.78
CA VAL A 333 -9.37 10.52 12.26
C VAL A 333 -9.19 11.77 13.12
N ILE A 334 -8.99 12.90 12.48
CA ILE A 334 -8.82 14.20 13.13
C ILE A 334 -10.05 15.04 12.89
N VAL A 335 -10.65 15.57 13.94
CA VAL A 335 -11.83 16.46 13.88
C VAL A 335 -11.68 17.64 14.83
N GLU A 336 -12.39 18.75 14.56
CA GLU A 336 -12.42 19.92 15.45
C GLU A 336 -13.45 19.75 16.58
N ALA A 337 -13.19 20.39 17.71
CA ALA A 337 -14.08 20.36 18.87
C ALA A 337 -15.31 21.28 18.72
N ASP A 338 -15.41 22.09 17.66
CA ASP A 338 -16.38 23.16 17.48
C ASP A 338 -17.71 22.75 16.78
N GLY A 339 -17.82 21.48 16.43
CA GLY A 339 -19.01 20.92 15.80
C GLY A 339 -19.16 21.21 14.30
N THR A 340 -18.16 21.80 13.65
CA THR A 340 -18.17 22.03 12.20
C THR A 340 -17.97 20.76 11.38
N ASN A 341 -17.44 19.69 11.98
CA ASN A 341 -17.31 18.37 11.40
C ASN A 341 -18.39 17.44 11.99
N ARG A 342 -19.06 16.67 11.14
CA ARG A 342 -20.10 15.72 11.52
C ARG A 342 -19.67 14.28 11.28
N ALA A 343 -20.09 13.38 12.16
CA ALA A 343 -19.76 11.95 12.01
C ALA A 343 -20.47 11.30 10.82
N GLU A 344 -21.60 11.84 10.36
CA GLU A 344 -22.29 11.37 9.15
C GLU A 344 -21.44 11.46 7.87
N ASP A 345 -20.41 12.31 7.86
CA ASP A 345 -19.48 12.44 6.74
C ASP A 345 -18.28 11.46 6.83
N LEU A 346 -18.04 10.86 7.98
CA LEU A 346 -16.94 9.92 8.18
C LEU A 346 -16.96 8.73 7.21
N PRO A 347 -18.10 8.09 6.93
CA PRO A 347 -18.17 7.00 5.95
C PRO A 347 -17.67 7.41 4.54
N LYS A 348 -17.83 8.68 4.14
CA LYS A 348 -17.30 9.20 2.86
C LYS A 348 -15.78 9.18 2.88
N LEU A 349 -15.14 9.69 3.95
CA LEU A 349 -13.68 9.67 4.09
C LEU A 349 -13.15 8.23 4.08
N LEU A 350 -13.77 7.34 4.85
CA LEU A 350 -13.38 5.93 4.95
C LEU A 350 -13.50 5.20 3.61
N SER A 351 -14.54 5.49 2.83
CA SER A 351 -14.75 4.92 1.50
C SER A 351 -13.59 5.24 0.54
N PHE A 352 -13.08 6.48 0.55
CA PHE A 352 -11.93 6.87 -0.25
C PHE A 352 -10.60 6.40 0.35
N LEU A 353 -10.52 6.24 1.66
CA LEU A 353 -9.32 5.79 2.38
C LEU A 353 -8.90 4.36 1.98
N ILE A 354 -9.84 3.54 1.53
CA ILE A 354 -9.54 2.21 0.97
C ILE A 354 -8.48 2.30 -0.13
N ASN A 355 -8.55 3.33 -0.99
CA ASN A 355 -7.66 3.52 -2.14
C ASN A 355 -6.56 4.59 -1.89
N ALA A 356 -6.44 5.11 -0.68
CA ALA A 356 -5.52 6.20 -0.33
C ALA A 356 -4.79 5.91 0.98
N ASP A 357 -3.73 6.65 1.24
CA ASP A 357 -3.00 6.63 2.51
C ASP A 357 -3.55 7.66 3.50
N ALA A 358 -4.11 8.74 2.96
CA ALA A 358 -4.86 9.74 3.71
C ALA A 358 -5.96 10.36 2.85
N VAL A 359 -7.06 10.72 3.48
CA VAL A 359 -8.18 11.46 2.88
C VAL A 359 -8.39 12.74 3.68
N ILE A 360 -8.53 13.84 2.98
CA ILE A 360 -8.70 15.18 3.55
C ILE A 360 -10.03 15.75 3.05
N GLY A 361 -10.82 16.31 3.95
CA GLY A 361 -12.01 17.05 3.56
C GLY A 361 -11.66 18.41 2.91
N THR A 362 -12.48 18.88 1.99
CA THR A 362 -12.45 20.27 1.52
C THR A 362 -13.78 20.96 1.76
N ARG A 363 -13.71 22.16 2.32
CA ARG A 363 -14.85 23.05 2.62
C ARG A 363 -14.99 24.17 1.56
N THR A 364 -14.19 24.12 0.51
CA THR A 364 -14.17 25.20 -0.51
C THR A 364 -15.27 25.03 -1.56
N TYR A 365 -15.97 23.90 -1.58
CA TYR A 365 -17.05 23.61 -2.52
C TYR A 365 -18.34 24.30 -2.07
N VAL A 366 -18.70 25.39 -2.72
CA VAL A 366 -19.79 26.31 -2.31
C VAL A 366 -21.14 25.61 -2.06
N PRO A 367 -21.61 24.66 -2.88
CA PRO A 367 -22.89 23.97 -2.65
C PRO A 367 -22.96 23.17 -1.32
N TYR A 368 -21.83 22.92 -0.69
CA TYR A 368 -21.74 22.18 0.57
C TYR A 368 -21.49 23.07 1.79
N ILE A 369 -21.51 24.41 1.60
CA ILE A 369 -21.41 25.36 2.70
C ILE A 369 -22.83 25.69 3.17
N GLU A 370 -23.15 25.36 4.42
CA GLU A 370 -24.44 25.75 5.02
C GLU A 370 -24.60 27.27 5.07
N ASN A 371 -25.83 27.78 4.94
CA ASN A 371 -26.12 29.20 4.88
C ASN A 371 -25.61 29.98 6.11
N ASP A 372 -25.60 29.32 7.29
CA ASP A 372 -25.13 29.90 8.55
C ASP A 372 -23.64 29.60 8.84
N ALA A 373 -22.97 28.85 7.98
CA ALA A 373 -21.55 28.56 8.10
C ALA A 373 -20.71 29.71 7.57
N HIS A 374 -20.10 30.47 8.48
CA HIS A 374 -19.26 31.61 8.10
C HIS A 374 -17.83 31.19 7.75
N MET A 375 -17.59 30.88 6.48
CA MET A 375 -16.26 30.87 5.91
C MET A 375 -15.99 32.18 5.16
N PRO A 376 -15.23 33.14 5.73
CA PRO A 376 -14.94 34.40 5.04
C PRO A 376 -14.34 34.13 3.65
N PHE A 377 -14.82 34.87 2.65
CA PHE A 377 -14.39 34.70 1.25
C PHE A 377 -12.87 34.72 1.09
N ILE A 378 -12.18 35.61 1.84
CA ILE A 378 -10.72 35.75 1.83
C ILE A 378 -10.04 34.47 2.33
N LEU A 379 -10.54 33.82 3.38
CA LEU A 379 -9.98 32.57 3.89
C LEU A 379 -10.18 31.41 2.89
N ARG A 380 -11.34 31.39 2.22
CA ARG A 380 -11.63 30.40 1.18
C ARG A 380 -10.66 30.54 0.00
N ILE A 381 -10.48 31.77 -0.52
CA ILE A 381 -9.52 32.04 -1.59
C ILE A 381 -8.09 31.72 -1.14
N GLY A 382 -7.72 32.08 0.07
CA GLY A 382 -6.40 31.76 0.62
C GLY A 382 -6.13 30.26 0.65
N ASN A 383 -7.08 29.45 1.10
CA ASN A 383 -6.97 27.99 1.09
C ASN A 383 -6.83 27.44 -0.34
N ILE A 384 -7.60 27.93 -1.29
CA ILE A 384 -7.51 27.54 -2.71
C ILE A 384 -6.13 27.87 -3.27
N ILE A 385 -5.61 29.07 -3.02
CA ILE A 385 -4.28 29.48 -3.50
C ILE A 385 -3.19 28.57 -2.91
N PHE A 386 -3.20 28.29 -1.61
CA PHE A 386 -2.24 27.39 -1.00
C PHE A 386 -2.38 25.94 -1.51
N GLY A 387 -3.60 25.48 -1.73
CA GLY A 387 -3.87 24.19 -2.36
C GLY A 387 -3.27 24.11 -3.76
N LEU A 388 -3.44 25.14 -4.58
CA LEU A 388 -2.83 25.24 -5.91
C LEU A 388 -1.30 25.29 -5.84
N ILE A 389 -0.72 26.02 -4.90
CA ILE A 389 0.75 26.04 -4.69
C ILE A 389 1.26 24.65 -4.39
N ILE A 390 0.65 23.91 -3.47
CA ILE A 390 1.03 22.53 -3.17
C ILE A 390 0.85 21.63 -4.42
N THR A 391 -0.28 21.76 -5.12
CA THR A 391 -0.55 21.01 -6.35
C THR A 391 0.55 21.23 -7.41
N VAL A 392 1.00 22.45 -7.61
CA VAL A 392 2.04 22.79 -8.59
C VAL A 392 3.42 22.33 -8.11
N LEU A 393 3.77 22.58 -6.85
CA LEU A 393 5.08 22.18 -6.30
C LEU A 393 5.25 20.66 -6.21
N TRP A 394 4.20 19.89 -5.98
CA TRP A 394 4.19 18.43 -5.96
C TRP A 394 3.42 17.82 -7.14
N TRP A 395 3.47 18.47 -8.32
CA TRP A 395 2.74 18.06 -9.52
C TRP A 395 2.88 16.57 -9.85
N ASN A 396 4.07 16.02 -9.66
CA ASN A 396 4.39 14.61 -9.91
C ASN A 396 3.77 13.62 -8.91
N ARG A 397 3.04 14.10 -7.89
CA ARG A 397 2.26 13.27 -6.96
C ARG A 397 0.81 13.07 -7.40
N GLU A 398 0.40 13.76 -8.47
CA GLU A 398 -0.96 13.67 -9.07
C GLU A 398 -2.11 14.10 -8.14
N SER A 399 -1.83 14.46 -6.89
CA SER A 399 -2.82 14.97 -5.95
C SER A 399 -3.20 16.42 -6.29
N ARG A 400 -4.44 16.77 -6.00
CA ARG A 400 -4.98 18.13 -6.20
C ARG A 400 -5.61 18.59 -4.90
N PHE A 401 -5.35 19.84 -4.53
CA PHE A 401 -5.81 20.40 -3.27
C PHE A 401 -6.48 21.75 -3.49
N SER A 402 -7.53 22.00 -2.69
CA SER A 402 -8.26 23.25 -2.64
C SER A 402 -8.45 23.79 -1.22
N ASP A 403 -8.24 22.97 -0.18
CA ASP A 403 -8.38 23.37 1.23
C ASP A 403 -7.26 22.78 2.10
N VAL A 404 -6.17 23.52 2.24
CA VAL A 404 -5.03 23.11 3.08
C VAL A 404 -5.32 23.20 4.58
N GLY A 405 -6.34 23.98 4.96
CA GLY A 405 -6.71 24.25 6.35
C GLY A 405 -7.74 23.31 6.93
N CYS A 406 -8.32 22.39 6.15
CA CYS A 406 -9.33 21.49 6.66
C CYS A 406 -8.72 20.49 7.65
N THR A 407 -9.33 20.41 8.84
CA THR A 407 -8.91 19.51 9.92
C THR A 407 -9.50 18.12 9.75
N TYR A 408 -10.67 18.00 9.15
CA TYR A 408 -11.32 16.70 8.99
C TYR A 408 -10.52 15.81 8.03
N ARG A 409 -9.78 14.87 8.62
CA ARG A 409 -8.85 13.99 7.91
C ARG A 409 -8.94 12.59 8.45
N ALA A 410 -8.88 11.62 7.57
CA ALA A 410 -8.73 10.22 7.92
C ALA A 410 -7.44 9.68 7.29
N LEU A 411 -6.62 8.96 8.05
CA LEU A 411 -5.38 8.38 7.54
C LEU A 411 -5.09 7.03 8.22
N TRP A 412 -4.37 6.18 7.50
CA TRP A 412 -3.84 4.95 8.10
C TRP A 412 -2.75 5.27 9.11
N ARG A 413 -2.74 4.56 10.23
CA ARG A 413 -1.68 4.71 11.25
C ARG A 413 -0.28 4.55 10.67
N ASN A 414 -0.09 3.57 9.79
CA ASN A 414 1.18 3.36 9.10
C ASN A 414 1.60 4.57 8.23
N SER A 415 0.64 5.33 7.73
CA SER A 415 0.89 6.57 6.99
C SER A 415 1.38 7.69 7.91
N PHE A 416 0.79 7.81 9.10
CA PHE A 416 1.27 8.74 10.12
C PHE A 416 2.68 8.40 10.59
N LEU A 417 2.97 7.14 10.91
CA LEU A 417 4.29 6.71 11.40
C LEU A 417 5.43 7.04 10.43
N LYS A 418 5.17 7.01 9.12
CA LYS A 418 6.17 7.38 8.10
C LYS A 418 6.55 8.87 8.13
N ILE A 419 5.66 9.74 8.58
CA ILE A 419 5.87 11.20 8.58
C ILE A 419 6.09 11.78 9.98
N GLU A 420 5.80 11.04 11.03
CA GLU A 420 5.78 11.50 12.42
C GLU A 420 7.04 12.31 12.82
N SER A 421 8.22 11.76 12.51
CA SER A 421 9.51 12.40 12.84
C SER A 421 9.81 13.65 12.02
N GLN A 422 9.08 13.88 10.94
CA GLN A 422 9.26 15.01 10.02
C GLN A 422 8.31 16.18 10.35
N LEU A 423 7.27 15.94 11.16
CA LEU A 423 6.31 16.95 11.59
C LEU A 423 6.91 17.83 12.69
N SER A 424 7.08 19.11 12.39
CA SER A 424 7.74 20.10 13.25
C SER A 424 6.83 21.24 13.70
N SER A 425 5.78 21.54 12.92
CA SER A 425 4.85 22.64 13.19
C SER A 425 4.01 22.39 14.44
N GLN A 426 3.75 23.45 15.18
CA GLN A 426 2.95 23.43 16.41
C GLN A 426 1.63 24.18 16.27
N GLY A 427 1.57 25.10 15.33
CA GLY A 427 0.42 25.99 15.08
C GLY A 427 -0.48 25.53 13.91
N PRO A 428 -1.21 26.48 13.31
CA PRO A 428 -2.09 26.20 12.16
C PRO A 428 -1.35 25.75 10.88
N ASP A 429 -0.05 26.00 10.80
CA ASP A 429 0.86 25.54 9.75
C ASP A 429 1.08 24.00 9.78
N PHE A 430 0.66 23.32 10.83
CA PHE A 430 0.63 21.87 10.91
C PHE A 430 -0.26 21.25 9.80
N SER A 431 -1.38 21.90 9.47
CA SER A 431 -2.30 21.38 8.47
C SER A 431 -1.69 21.24 7.08
N PRO A 432 -1.07 22.26 6.47
CA PRO A 432 -0.33 22.10 5.22
C PRO A 432 0.97 21.29 5.38
N GLU A 433 1.67 21.35 6.52
CA GLU A 433 2.86 20.55 6.75
C GLU A 433 2.56 19.05 6.64
N MET A 434 1.48 18.58 7.26
CA MET A 434 1.06 17.18 7.20
C MET A 434 0.80 16.74 5.76
N ILE A 435 0.14 17.57 4.94
CA ILE A 435 -0.11 17.27 3.52
C ILE A 435 1.22 17.10 2.78
N VAL A 436 2.12 18.07 2.91
CA VAL A 436 3.37 18.04 2.15
C VAL A 436 4.32 16.92 2.60
N GLU A 437 4.30 16.53 3.88
CA GLU A 437 5.09 15.39 4.34
C GLU A 437 4.51 14.05 3.86
N LEU A 438 3.20 13.89 3.79
CA LEU A 438 2.58 12.73 3.14
C LEU A 438 3.04 12.64 1.67
N LEU A 439 3.01 13.76 0.93
CA LEU A 439 3.48 13.82 -0.47
C LEU A 439 4.99 13.57 -0.61
N ASN A 440 5.82 14.09 0.30
CA ASN A 440 7.27 13.85 0.32
C ASN A 440 7.60 12.36 0.49
N ASN A 441 6.78 11.65 1.25
CA ASN A 441 6.90 10.21 1.48
C ASN A 441 6.13 9.35 0.46
N TRP A 442 5.79 9.93 -0.71
CA TRP A 442 5.12 9.24 -1.83
C TRP A 442 3.77 8.61 -1.48
N GLN A 443 3.12 9.11 -0.46
CA GLN A 443 1.82 8.61 -0.04
C GLN A 443 0.71 9.21 -0.92
N ARG A 444 -0.31 8.40 -1.19
CA ARG A 444 -1.49 8.83 -1.95
C ARG A 444 -2.43 9.58 -1.03
N VAL A 445 -2.60 10.86 -1.30
CA VAL A 445 -3.54 11.73 -0.58
C VAL A 445 -4.68 12.12 -1.51
N ILE A 446 -5.92 11.95 -1.06
CA ILE A 446 -7.13 12.32 -1.80
C ILE A 446 -7.85 13.41 -1.02
N GLU A 447 -8.24 14.48 -1.71
CA GLU A 447 -9.12 15.50 -1.18
C GLU A 447 -10.56 15.25 -1.66
N ILE A 448 -11.53 15.30 -0.74
CA ILE A 448 -12.95 15.10 -1.06
C ILE A 448 -13.80 16.25 -0.53
N PRO A 449 -14.87 16.67 -1.23
CA PRO A 449 -15.78 17.69 -0.73
C PRO A 449 -16.59 17.13 0.44
N ILE A 450 -16.62 17.91 1.53
CA ILE A 450 -17.45 17.65 2.71
C ILE A 450 -18.35 18.83 2.99
N PRO A 451 -19.54 18.64 3.60
CA PRO A 451 -20.34 19.72 4.14
C PRO A 451 -19.53 20.54 5.16
N TYR A 452 -19.70 21.85 5.12
CA TYR A 452 -19.17 22.75 6.14
C TYR A 452 -20.34 23.29 6.95
N HIS A 453 -20.48 22.75 8.16
CA HIS A 453 -21.57 23.07 9.04
C HIS A 453 -21.30 24.36 9.83
N ALA A 454 -22.38 25.05 10.20
CA ALA A 454 -22.28 26.18 11.08
C ALA A 454 -21.72 25.74 12.44
N ARG A 455 -20.88 26.56 13.05
CA ARG A 455 -20.45 26.34 14.43
C ARG A 455 -21.64 26.35 15.36
N SER A 456 -21.73 25.34 16.18
CA SER A 456 -22.83 25.27 17.14
C SER A 456 -22.77 26.42 18.15
N MET A 457 -21.55 26.86 18.54
CA MET A 457 -21.27 28.02 19.42
C MET A 457 -19.84 28.53 19.27
N GLY A 458 -19.56 29.74 19.78
CA GLY A 458 -18.22 30.33 19.87
C GLY A 458 -17.76 31.08 18.60
N VAL A 459 -16.60 31.74 18.71
CA VAL A 459 -15.97 32.51 17.64
C VAL A 459 -14.62 31.89 17.27
N SER A 460 -14.30 31.84 15.98
CA SER A 460 -13.01 31.31 15.49
C SER A 460 -11.82 31.98 16.20
N LYS A 461 -10.97 31.18 16.83
CA LYS A 461 -9.78 31.66 17.56
C LYS A 461 -8.65 32.09 16.63
N PHE A 462 -8.65 31.63 15.37
CA PHE A 462 -7.59 31.89 14.38
C PHE A 462 -7.92 33.02 13.38
N SER A 463 -9.19 33.46 13.27
CA SER A 463 -9.62 34.47 12.31
C SER A 463 -9.88 35.85 12.95
N LYS A 464 -9.07 36.24 13.92
CA LYS A 464 -9.16 37.59 14.51
C LYS A 464 -8.66 38.66 13.52
N GLY A 465 -9.50 39.06 12.54
CA GLY A 465 -9.25 40.13 11.60
C GLY A 465 -8.32 39.76 10.41
N LEU A 466 -8.24 40.67 9.44
CA LEU A 466 -7.45 40.54 8.21
C LEU A 466 -5.93 40.34 8.49
N SER A 467 -5.38 41.04 9.49
CA SER A 467 -3.97 40.96 9.85
C SER A 467 -3.58 39.59 10.44
N GLY A 468 -4.46 39.00 11.25
CA GLY A 468 -4.25 37.66 11.80
C GLY A 468 -4.27 36.57 10.72
N SER A 469 -5.22 36.69 9.79
CA SER A 469 -5.31 35.74 8.65
C SER A 469 -4.11 35.86 7.71
N ALA A 470 -3.61 37.06 7.43
CA ALA A 470 -2.42 37.29 6.60
C ALA A 470 -1.15 36.72 7.26
N LYS A 471 -0.98 36.90 8.59
CA LYS A 471 0.14 36.32 9.35
C LYS A 471 0.12 34.79 9.30
N THR A 472 -1.04 34.19 9.52
CA THR A 472 -1.22 32.73 9.44
C THR A 472 -0.88 32.22 8.03
N GLY A 473 -1.35 32.91 6.98
CA GLY A 473 -1.04 32.58 5.59
C GLY A 473 0.47 32.62 5.29
N LEU A 474 1.18 33.64 5.77
CA LEU A 474 2.64 33.72 5.61
C LEU A 474 3.38 32.59 6.30
N ILE A 475 2.95 32.17 7.49
CA ILE A 475 3.52 31.02 8.21
C ILE A 475 3.29 29.73 7.43
N MET A 476 2.07 29.53 6.91
CA MET A 476 1.74 28.36 6.07
C MET A 476 2.57 28.34 4.78
N LEU A 477 2.73 29.47 4.09
CA LEU A 477 3.55 29.56 2.88
C LEU A 477 5.02 29.23 3.17
N LYS A 478 5.55 29.77 4.27
CA LYS A 478 6.93 29.50 4.70
C LYS A 478 7.18 28.01 4.88
N ILE A 479 6.30 27.29 5.59
CA ILE A 479 6.49 25.85 5.82
C ILE A 479 6.38 25.05 4.52
N ILE A 480 5.44 25.39 3.62
CA ILE A 480 5.30 24.73 2.31
C ILE A 480 6.60 24.84 1.50
N ILE A 481 7.14 26.06 1.39
CA ILE A 481 8.37 26.31 0.62
C ILE A 481 9.57 25.62 1.28
N GLN A 482 9.71 25.76 2.59
CA GLN A 482 10.81 25.10 3.34
C GLN A 482 10.81 23.58 3.13
N LYS A 483 9.66 22.93 3.27
CA LYS A 483 9.54 21.48 3.07
C LYS A 483 9.81 21.08 1.63
N ARG A 484 9.45 21.91 0.66
CA ARG A 484 9.77 21.68 -0.76
C ARG A 484 11.27 21.73 -1.01
N LEU A 485 11.96 22.72 -0.48
CA LEU A 485 13.42 22.84 -0.62
C LEU A 485 14.16 21.66 0.01
N VAL A 486 13.77 21.27 1.23
CA VAL A 486 14.36 20.10 1.91
C VAL A 486 14.14 18.81 1.07
N SER A 487 12.94 18.62 0.54
CA SER A 487 12.63 17.47 -0.33
C SER A 487 13.45 17.48 -1.61
N TRP A 488 13.66 18.64 -2.22
CA TRP A 488 14.47 18.79 -3.43
C TRP A 488 15.94 18.45 -3.17
N ILE A 489 16.53 18.96 -2.09
CA ILE A 489 17.89 18.64 -1.67
C ILE A 489 18.06 17.14 -1.43
N LYS A 490 17.17 16.51 -0.68
CA LYS A 490 17.20 15.06 -0.43
C LYS A 490 17.15 14.26 -1.73
N ASN A 491 16.29 14.63 -2.66
CA ASN A 491 16.15 13.94 -3.95
C ASN A 491 17.39 14.12 -4.84
N SER A 492 18.04 15.30 -4.80
CA SER A 492 19.28 15.57 -5.54
C SER A 492 20.44 14.73 -5.01
N ILE A 493 20.60 14.64 -3.70
CA ILE A 493 21.63 13.80 -3.05
C ILE A 493 21.41 12.31 -3.36
N PHE A 494 20.16 11.85 -3.42
CA PHE A 494 19.82 10.47 -3.74
C PHE A 494 20.12 10.13 -5.21
N SER A 495 19.92 11.09 -6.13
CA SER A 495 20.28 10.92 -7.54
C SER A 495 21.80 10.81 -7.78
N PHE A 496 22.62 11.49 -6.97
CA PHE A 496 24.08 11.40 -7.02
C PHE A 496 24.65 10.08 -6.46
N LYS A 497 23.91 9.34 -5.65
CA LYS A 497 24.36 8.04 -5.09
C LYS A 497 24.01 6.83 -5.97
N ILE A 498 23.29 7.05 -7.08
CA ILE A 498 22.86 5.98 -8.01
C ILE A 498 23.70 6.00 -9.30
N PHE A 499 24.55 7.01 -9.49
CA PHE A 499 25.62 7.05 -10.49
C PHE A 499 26.98 6.78 -9.81
#